data_de6290daffe337e3107daeaa1b63aad2
#
_entry.id   de6290daffe337e3107daeaa1b63aad2
#
_cell.length_a   1.000
_cell.length_b   1.000
_cell.length_c   1.000
_cell.angle_alpha   90.00
_cell.angle_beta   90.00
_cell.angle_gamma   90.00
#
_symmetry.space_group_name_H-M   'P 1'
#
loop_
_entity.id
_entity.type
_entity.pdbx_description
1 polymer ?
#
loop_
_entity_poly.entity_id
_entity_poly.type
_entity_poly.pdbx_seq_one_letter_code
_entity_poly.pdbx_strand_id
1 'polypeptide(L)'
;MIFLPGFDHPVSREYITRYLKTLPSLKGARLACVVRSSAQAVAAATRGSDFPFPVICDGPGVLYGYLGVEQTRGLLSWSFAAQKIYKAAKDAGYHYDKAAPQILPLTLVVGHKGKILFTHSGRSQTDLPEDCAAIAEIVKAVEAATVQAHADANPHCSDETLTLPDLMGWDD
;
A
#
# COMPACT_ATOMS: atom_id res chain seq x y z
N MET A 1 0.72 1.03 -2.76
CA MET A 1 1.65 -0.06 -2.37
C MET A 1 1.62 -0.21 -0.86
N ILE A 2 1.56 -1.42 -0.38
CA ILE A 2 1.54 -1.75 1.06
C ILE A 2 2.77 -2.58 1.39
N PHE A 3 3.60 -2.11 2.32
CA PHE A 3 4.78 -2.82 2.80
C PHE A 3 4.40 -3.57 4.08
N LEU A 4 4.68 -4.85 4.08
CA LEU A 4 4.30 -5.78 5.14
C LEU A 4 5.54 -6.52 5.67
N PRO A 5 5.50 -7.09 6.87
CA PRO A 5 6.51 -8.05 7.32
C PRO A 5 6.72 -9.20 6.34
N GLY A 6 7.41 -10.26 6.75
CA GLY A 6 7.53 -11.47 5.93
C GLY A 6 6.17 -12.01 5.47
N PHE A 7 6.13 -12.69 4.33
CA PHE A 7 4.89 -13.25 3.77
C PHE A 7 4.23 -14.27 4.71
N ASP A 8 5.04 -15.02 5.45
CA ASP A 8 4.63 -15.99 6.47
C ASP A 8 4.25 -15.35 7.80
N HIS A 9 4.43 -14.04 7.97
CA HIS A 9 4.07 -13.36 9.19
C HIS A 9 2.54 -13.29 9.35
N PRO A 10 1.97 -13.58 10.55
CA PRO A 10 0.52 -13.62 10.74
C PRO A 10 -0.21 -12.35 10.32
N VAL A 11 0.35 -11.17 10.60
CA VAL A 11 -0.23 -9.89 10.20
C VAL A 11 -0.27 -9.77 8.67
N SER A 12 0.81 -10.12 7.97
CA SER A 12 0.85 -10.08 6.51
C SER A 12 -0.23 -10.98 5.89
N ARG A 13 -0.36 -12.19 6.39
CA ARG A 13 -1.38 -13.14 5.92
C ARG A 13 -2.79 -12.64 6.15
N GLU A 14 -3.06 -12.08 7.32
CA GLU A 14 -4.37 -11.52 7.65
C GLU A 14 -4.73 -10.38 6.68
N TYR A 15 -3.83 -9.39 6.51
CA TYR A 15 -4.10 -8.24 5.64
C TYR A 15 -4.15 -8.61 4.15
N ILE A 16 -3.26 -9.48 3.66
CA ILE A 16 -3.32 -9.98 2.28
C ILE A 16 -4.66 -10.70 2.05
N THR A 17 -5.12 -11.51 3.01
CA THR A 17 -6.42 -12.20 2.92
C THR A 17 -7.58 -11.21 2.89
N ARG A 18 -7.56 -10.14 3.70
CA ARG A 18 -8.57 -9.08 3.68
C ARG A 18 -8.60 -8.36 2.34
N TYR A 19 -7.43 -8.00 1.82
CA TYR A 19 -7.32 -7.33 0.52
C TYR A 19 -7.80 -8.22 -0.63
N LEU A 20 -7.50 -9.52 -0.60
CA LEU A 20 -8.03 -10.47 -1.58
C LEU A 20 -9.57 -10.51 -1.57
N LYS A 21 -10.18 -10.57 -0.39
CA LYS A 21 -11.63 -10.62 -0.24
C LYS A 21 -12.33 -9.33 -0.65
N THR A 22 -11.68 -8.19 -0.47
CA THR A 22 -12.27 -6.86 -0.68
C THR A 22 -11.75 -6.18 -1.95
N LEU A 23 -10.95 -6.87 -2.76
CA LEU A 23 -10.35 -6.33 -3.97
C LEU A 23 -11.34 -5.63 -4.93
N PRO A 24 -12.58 -6.13 -5.12
CA PRO A 24 -13.56 -5.45 -5.96
C PRO A 24 -13.95 -4.04 -5.50
N SER A 25 -13.70 -3.70 -4.22
CA SER A 25 -13.92 -2.37 -3.65
C SER A 25 -12.82 -1.36 -4.05
N LEU A 26 -11.69 -1.83 -4.56
CA LEU A 26 -10.59 -0.98 -5.00
C LEU A 26 -10.89 -0.42 -6.40
N LYS A 27 -11.55 0.74 -6.44
CA LYS A 27 -11.91 1.42 -7.68
C LYS A 27 -10.86 2.48 -8.04
N GLY A 28 -10.47 2.55 -9.32
CA GLY A 28 -9.59 3.60 -9.83
C GLY A 28 -8.10 3.45 -9.47
N ALA A 29 -7.72 2.44 -8.68
CA ALA A 29 -6.35 2.22 -8.26
C ALA A 29 -5.92 0.75 -8.44
N ARG A 30 -4.61 0.51 -8.34
CA ARG A 30 -4.03 -0.84 -8.33
C ARG A 30 -3.31 -1.07 -7.01
N LEU A 31 -3.50 -2.26 -6.44
CA LEU A 31 -2.79 -2.69 -5.25
C LEU A 31 -1.51 -3.44 -5.63
N ALA A 32 -0.45 -3.23 -4.85
CA ALA A 32 0.72 -4.09 -4.81
C ALA A 32 1.14 -4.23 -3.34
N CYS A 33 1.46 -5.44 -2.92
CA CYS A 33 2.02 -5.71 -1.60
C CYS A 33 3.53 -5.97 -1.73
N VAL A 34 4.32 -5.41 -0.84
CA VAL A 34 5.76 -5.68 -0.73
C VAL A 34 5.98 -6.46 0.55
N VAL A 35 6.69 -7.58 0.46
CA VAL A 35 6.94 -8.47 1.61
C VAL A 35 8.43 -8.75 1.79
N ARG A 36 8.86 -8.85 3.03
CA ARG A 36 10.23 -9.15 3.42
C ARG A 36 10.49 -10.67 3.35
N SER A 37 10.25 -11.24 2.18
CA SER A 37 10.45 -12.67 1.92
C SER A 37 11.05 -12.88 0.53
N SER A 38 11.74 -14.00 0.33
CA SER A 38 12.24 -14.38 -0.99
C SER A 38 11.08 -14.85 -1.88
N ALA A 39 11.24 -14.69 -3.19
CA ALA A 39 10.26 -15.19 -4.17
C ALA A 39 10.02 -16.71 -4.04
N GLN A 40 11.08 -17.46 -3.74
CA GLN A 40 11.00 -18.90 -3.52
C GLN A 40 10.13 -19.25 -2.30
N ALA A 41 10.29 -18.51 -1.18
CA ALA A 41 9.49 -18.73 0.02
C ALA A 41 8.01 -18.39 -0.23
N VAL A 42 7.72 -17.30 -0.95
CA VAL A 42 6.35 -16.92 -1.31
C VAL A 42 5.73 -17.97 -2.24
N ALA A 43 6.43 -18.40 -3.29
CA ALA A 43 5.95 -19.43 -4.21
C ALA A 43 5.66 -20.77 -3.50
N ALA A 44 6.52 -21.18 -2.58
CA ALA A 44 6.31 -22.37 -1.77
C ALA A 44 5.07 -22.24 -0.86
N ALA A 45 4.88 -21.09 -0.22
CA ALA A 45 3.75 -20.84 0.67
C ALA A 45 2.41 -20.74 -0.06
N THR A 46 2.41 -20.26 -1.29
CA THR A 46 1.21 -20.14 -2.14
C THR A 46 0.94 -21.35 -3.00
N ARG A 47 1.84 -22.34 -3.00
CA ARG A 47 1.79 -23.51 -3.88
C ARG A 47 1.67 -23.13 -5.37
N GLY A 48 2.30 -22.02 -5.77
CA GLY A 48 2.23 -21.50 -7.11
C GLY A 48 0.91 -20.86 -7.52
N SER A 49 0.02 -20.60 -6.57
CA SER A 49 -1.22 -19.87 -6.86
C SER A 49 -0.93 -18.42 -7.23
N ASP A 50 -1.58 -17.95 -8.28
CA ASP A 50 -1.46 -16.55 -8.72
C ASP A 50 -2.29 -15.63 -7.81
N PHE A 51 -1.74 -14.45 -7.56
CA PHE A 51 -2.46 -13.38 -6.87
C PHE A 51 -3.08 -12.42 -7.90
N PRO A 52 -4.29 -11.88 -7.64
CA PRO A 52 -4.91 -10.88 -8.53
C PRO A 52 -4.24 -9.50 -8.43
N PHE A 53 -3.23 -9.34 -7.60
CA PHE A 53 -2.36 -8.17 -7.50
C PHE A 53 -0.90 -8.60 -7.27
N PRO A 54 0.08 -7.79 -7.68
CA PRO A 54 1.50 -8.11 -7.49
C PRO A 54 1.88 -8.24 -6.01
N VAL A 55 2.64 -9.31 -5.70
CA VAL A 55 3.36 -9.48 -4.44
C VAL A 55 4.86 -9.35 -4.74
N ILE A 56 5.44 -8.23 -4.35
CA ILE A 56 6.85 -7.91 -4.58
C ILE A 56 7.67 -8.50 -3.44
N CYS A 57 8.61 -9.36 -3.78
CA CYS A 57 9.44 -10.08 -2.82
C CYS A 57 10.76 -9.33 -2.62
N ASP A 58 10.90 -8.64 -1.50
CA ASP A 58 12.13 -7.94 -1.12
C ASP A 58 12.82 -8.65 0.06
N GLY A 59 13.22 -9.90 -0.16
CA GLY A 59 13.94 -10.70 0.86
C GLY A 59 15.16 -9.98 1.43
N PRO A 60 16.05 -9.40 0.61
CA PRO A 60 17.20 -8.64 1.09
C PRO A 60 16.81 -7.35 1.83
N GLY A 61 15.65 -6.77 1.56
CA GLY A 61 15.17 -5.52 2.14
C GLY A 61 15.75 -4.26 1.54
N VAL A 62 16.05 -4.29 0.28
CA VAL A 62 16.60 -3.15 -0.45
C VAL A 62 15.60 -2.00 -0.50
N LEU A 63 14.32 -2.31 -0.85
CA LEU A 63 13.25 -1.32 -0.89
C LEU A 63 12.92 -0.81 0.51
N TYR A 64 12.90 -1.68 1.51
CA TYR A 64 12.69 -1.28 2.91
C TYR A 64 13.77 -0.34 3.41
N GLY A 65 15.04 -0.64 3.12
CA GLY A 65 16.16 0.25 3.47
C GLY A 65 16.12 1.58 2.75
N TYR A 66 15.83 1.57 1.46
CA TYR A 66 15.72 2.79 0.64
C TYR A 66 14.61 3.73 1.12
N LEU A 67 13.47 3.17 1.56
CA LEU A 67 12.32 3.94 2.03
C LEU A 67 12.37 4.24 3.54
N GLY A 68 13.45 3.85 4.22
CA GLY A 68 13.59 4.09 5.66
C GLY A 68 12.55 3.39 6.51
N VAL A 69 12.05 2.22 6.09
CA VAL A 69 11.07 1.45 6.85
C VAL A 69 11.72 0.91 8.10
N GLU A 70 11.24 1.35 9.25
CA GLU A 70 11.84 1.05 10.56
C GLU A 70 11.54 -0.38 11.01
N GLN A 71 12.55 -1.00 11.62
CA GLN A 71 12.36 -2.24 12.36
C GLN A 71 11.94 -1.90 13.79
N THR A 72 10.84 -2.47 14.24
CA THR A 72 10.42 -2.31 15.63
C THR A 72 11.27 -3.19 16.54
N ARG A 73 11.81 -2.58 17.58
CA ARG A 73 12.40 -3.30 18.70
C ARG A 73 11.57 -2.99 19.94
N GLY A 74 10.82 -3.99 20.44
CA GLY A 74 10.18 -3.93 21.75
C GLY A 74 8.67 -3.76 21.78
N LEU A 75 8.14 -3.54 22.98
CA LEU A 75 6.70 -3.53 23.35
C LEU A 75 5.85 -2.44 22.67
N LEU A 76 6.46 -1.38 22.15
CA LEU A 76 5.74 -0.24 21.54
C LEU A 76 5.06 -0.56 20.22
N SER A 77 5.41 -1.68 19.57
CA SER A 77 4.73 -2.13 18.33
C SER A 77 3.48 -2.97 18.59
N TRP A 78 3.18 -3.27 19.84
CA TRP A 78 2.07 -4.13 20.23
C TRP A 78 0.76 -3.36 20.17
N SER A 79 -0.18 -3.83 19.35
CA SER A 79 -1.57 -3.39 19.36
C SER A 79 -2.47 -4.54 19.80
N PHE A 80 -3.61 -4.24 20.40
CA PHE A 80 -4.63 -5.27 20.70
C PHE A 80 -5.09 -6.02 19.44
N ALA A 81 -5.12 -5.34 18.30
CA ALA A 81 -5.44 -5.95 17.02
C ALA A 81 -4.38 -6.99 16.61
N ALA A 82 -3.09 -6.68 16.76
CA ALA A 82 -2.01 -7.61 16.49
C ALA A 82 -2.10 -8.85 17.40
N GLN A 83 -2.39 -8.65 18.69
CA GLN A 83 -2.57 -9.77 19.63
C GLN A 83 -3.68 -10.74 19.22
N LYS A 84 -4.82 -10.21 18.74
CA LYS A 84 -5.93 -11.04 18.22
C LYS A 84 -5.48 -11.87 17.02
N ILE A 85 -4.71 -11.25 16.10
CA ILE A 85 -4.18 -11.94 14.92
C ILE A 85 -3.20 -13.06 15.34
N TYR A 86 -2.27 -12.78 16.24
CA TYR A 86 -1.32 -13.78 16.74
C TYR A 86 -2.01 -14.92 17.50
N LYS A 87 -3.01 -14.59 18.30
CA LYS A 87 -3.80 -15.61 19.01
C LYS A 87 -4.53 -16.51 18.02
N ALA A 88 -5.24 -15.93 17.04
CA ALA A 88 -5.95 -16.69 16.03
C ALA A 88 -4.99 -17.59 15.21
N ALA A 89 -3.82 -17.07 14.84
CA ALA A 89 -2.80 -17.86 14.15
C ALA A 89 -2.31 -19.04 15.01
N LYS A 90 -2.05 -18.82 16.31
CA LYS A 90 -1.65 -19.87 17.25
C LYS A 90 -2.73 -20.92 17.42
N ASP A 91 -3.98 -20.50 17.61
CA ASP A 91 -5.13 -21.39 17.81
C ASP A 91 -5.38 -22.25 16.54
N ALA A 92 -5.07 -21.72 15.36
CA ALA A 92 -5.08 -22.44 14.09
C ALA A 92 -3.84 -23.35 13.87
N GLY A 93 -2.93 -23.47 14.84
CA GLY A 93 -1.70 -24.26 14.71
C GLY A 93 -0.70 -23.67 13.71
N TYR A 94 -0.80 -22.38 13.39
CA TYR A 94 0.08 -21.74 12.43
C TYR A 94 1.45 -21.43 13.04
N HIS A 95 2.51 -21.90 12.38
CA HIS A 95 3.89 -21.65 12.78
C HIS A 95 4.54 -20.61 11.86
N TYR A 96 5.23 -19.65 12.44
CA TYR A 96 6.00 -18.63 11.73
C TYR A 96 7.32 -18.36 12.47
N ASP A 97 8.31 -17.84 11.74
CA ASP A 97 9.59 -17.48 12.34
C ASP A 97 9.46 -16.23 13.23
N LYS A 98 9.56 -16.42 14.53
CA LYS A 98 9.53 -15.34 15.53
C LYS A 98 10.82 -14.52 15.57
N ALA A 99 11.91 -15.04 15.00
CA ALA A 99 13.18 -14.33 14.92
C ALA A 99 13.25 -13.43 13.67
N ALA A 100 12.27 -13.55 12.75
CA ALA A 100 12.19 -12.66 11.60
C ALA A 100 12.09 -11.19 12.02
N PRO A 101 12.69 -10.27 11.25
CA PRO A 101 12.65 -8.84 11.57
C PRO A 101 11.20 -8.35 11.72
N GLN A 102 10.93 -7.74 12.87
CA GLN A 102 9.65 -7.08 13.12
C GLN A 102 9.69 -5.72 12.42
N ILE A 103 8.90 -5.57 11.37
CA ILE A 103 8.89 -4.37 10.53
C ILE A 103 7.55 -3.66 10.72
N LEU A 104 7.60 -2.33 10.89
CA LEU A 104 6.41 -1.50 10.83
C LEU A 104 5.91 -1.43 9.39
N PRO A 105 4.60 -1.46 9.18
CA PRO A 105 4.05 -1.35 7.84
C PRO A 105 4.23 0.06 7.27
N LEU A 106 4.28 0.14 5.95
CA LEU A 106 4.30 1.40 5.22
C LEU A 106 3.25 1.36 4.13
N THR A 107 2.45 2.42 4.05
CA THR A 107 1.48 2.62 2.97
C THR A 107 1.95 3.74 2.06
N LEU A 108 2.05 3.47 0.75
CA LEU A 108 2.39 4.45 -0.28
C LEU A 108 1.29 4.56 -1.32
N VAL A 109 0.95 5.78 -1.71
CA VAL A 109 0.26 6.06 -2.97
C VAL A 109 1.29 6.57 -3.97
N VAL A 110 1.41 5.85 -5.08
CA VAL A 110 2.33 6.18 -6.16
C VAL A 110 1.52 6.58 -7.38
N GLY A 111 1.71 7.79 -7.82
CA GLY A 111 1.05 8.34 -8.99
C GLY A 111 1.76 8.02 -10.29
N HIS A 112 1.33 8.70 -11.35
CA HIS A 112 1.93 8.56 -12.68
C HIS A 112 3.43 8.87 -12.65
N LYS A 113 4.20 8.17 -13.46
CA LYS A 113 5.69 8.29 -13.56
C LYS A 113 6.43 7.95 -12.26
N GLY A 114 5.81 7.19 -11.34
CA GLY A 114 6.48 6.73 -10.12
C GLY A 114 6.60 7.80 -9.02
N LYS A 115 5.94 8.96 -9.14
CA LYS A 115 5.94 9.99 -8.10
C LYS A 115 5.20 9.49 -6.86
N ILE A 116 5.83 9.53 -5.70
CA ILE A 116 5.17 9.25 -4.42
C ILE A 116 4.29 10.44 -4.08
N LEU A 117 2.97 10.22 -3.97
CA LEU A 117 1.97 11.23 -3.66
C LEU A 117 1.58 11.21 -2.18
N PHE A 118 1.71 10.06 -1.53
CA PHE A 118 1.35 9.88 -0.13
C PHE A 118 2.23 8.82 0.51
N THR A 119 2.59 9.05 1.76
CA THR A 119 3.37 8.12 2.59
C THR A 119 2.78 8.10 3.99
N HIS A 120 2.47 6.91 4.50
CA HIS A 120 2.07 6.70 5.88
C HIS A 120 2.92 5.58 6.48
N SER A 121 3.78 5.94 7.43
CA SER A 121 4.55 4.98 8.22
C SER A 121 3.72 4.55 9.43
N GLY A 122 3.41 3.26 9.49
CA GLY A 122 2.60 2.71 10.57
C GLY A 122 3.29 2.84 11.94
N ARG A 123 2.51 3.14 12.96
CA ARG A 123 2.97 3.24 14.36
C ARG A 123 2.88 1.91 15.11
N SER A 124 2.18 0.96 14.55
CA SER A 124 2.04 -0.41 15.05
C SER A 124 2.01 -1.40 13.88
N GLN A 125 2.16 -2.68 14.18
CA GLN A 125 2.13 -3.74 13.15
C GLN A 125 0.81 -3.83 12.38
N THR A 126 -0.27 -3.30 12.94
CA THR A 126 -1.62 -3.30 12.35
C THR A 126 -2.08 -1.91 11.94
N ASP A 127 -1.18 -0.93 11.92
CA ASP A 127 -1.48 0.41 11.42
C ASP A 127 -1.41 0.44 9.89
N LEU A 128 -2.43 -0.17 9.29
CA LEU A 128 -2.61 -0.41 7.87
C LEU A 128 -4.06 -0.09 7.49
N PRO A 129 -4.33 0.27 6.23
CA PRO A 129 -5.70 0.30 5.73
C PRO A 129 -6.38 -1.05 5.98
N GLU A 130 -7.57 -1.04 6.55
CA GLU A 130 -8.23 -2.26 7.00
C GLU A 130 -8.58 -3.19 5.83
N ASP A 131 -8.97 -2.60 4.69
CA ASP A 131 -9.40 -3.30 3.49
C ASP A 131 -9.17 -2.45 2.22
N CYS A 132 -9.59 -2.95 1.07
CA CYS A 132 -9.47 -2.24 -0.20
C CYS A 132 -10.40 -1.02 -0.32
N ALA A 133 -11.49 -0.94 0.44
CA ALA A 133 -12.33 0.26 0.48
C ALA A 133 -11.59 1.40 1.19
N ALA A 134 -10.94 1.12 2.32
CA ALA A 134 -10.10 2.10 3.01
C ALA A 134 -8.93 2.58 2.13
N ILE A 135 -8.31 1.68 1.36
CA ILE A 135 -7.27 2.06 0.38
C ILE A 135 -7.85 3.00 -0.68
N ALA A 136 -9.02 2.71 -1.21
CA ALA A 136 -9.68 3.54 -2.23
C ALA A 136 -9.99 4.97 -1.72
N GLU A 137 -10.43 5.10 -0.47
CA GLU A 137 -10.65 6.42 0.14
C GLU A 137 -9.35 7.21 0.33
N ILE A 138 -8.24 6.55 0.71
CA ILE A 138 -6.93 7.21 0.78
C ILE A 138 -6.51 7.71 -0.61
N VAL A 139 -6.63 6.89 -1.65
CA VAL A 139 -6.28 7.27 -3.03
C VAL A 139 -7.11 8.46 -3.49
N LYS A 140 -8.42 8.42 -3.29
CA LYS A 140 -9.34 9.52 -3.63
C LYS A 140 -9.00 10.83 -2.93
N ALA A 141 -8.67 10.76 -1.63
CA ALA A 141 -8.25 11.95 -0.87
C ALA A 141 -6.94 12.53 -1.41
N VAL A 142 -5.97 11.68 -1.78
CA VAL A 142 -4.69 12.09 -2.35
C VAL A 142 -4.87 12.70 -3.74
N GLU A 143 -5.72 12.14 -4.57
CA GLU A 143 -6.05 12.68 -5.90
C GLU A 143 -6.70 14.06 -5.78
N ALA A 144 -7.70 14.21 -4.90
CA ALA A 144 -8.34 15.50 -4.65
C ALA A 144 -7.35 16.57 -4.17
N ALA A 145 -6.46 16.22 -3.24
CA ALA A 145 -5.42 17.15 -2.76
C ALA A 145 -4.43 17.53 -3.87
N THR A 146 -4.12 16.60 -4.78
CA THR A 146 -3.22 16.86 -5.90
C THR A 146 -3.86 17.82 -6.92
N VAL A 147 -5.14 17.63 -7.22
CA VAL A 147 -5.92 18.52 -8.11
C VAL A 147 -5.99 19.93 -7.51
N GLN A 148 -6.30 20.06 -6.22
CA GLN A 148 -6.35 21.34 -5.54
C GLN A 148 -4.99 22.07 -5.57
N ALA A 149 -3.90 21.35 -5.29
CA ALA A 149 -2.56 21.93 -5.33
C ALA A 149 -2.18 22.43 -6.74
N HIS A 150 -2.65 21.77 -7.81
CA HIS A 150 -2.45 22.25 -9.18
C HIS A 150 -3.30 23.50 -9.49
N ALA A 151 -4.53 23.57 -9.02
CA ALA A 151 -5.39 24.74 -9.17
C ALA A 151 -4.81 25.95 -8.43
N ASP A 152 -4.32 25.77 -7.21
CA ASP A 152 -3.71 26.84 -6.41
C ASP A 152 -2.38 27.33 -7.01
N ALA A 153 -1.63 26.45 -7.68
CA ALA A 153 -0.38 26.82 -8.34
C ALA A 153 -0.58 27.55 -9.68
N ASN A 154 -1.76 27.44 -10.30
CA ASN A 154 -2.11 28.04 -11.58
C ASN A 154 -3.48 28.76 -11.50
N PRO A 155 -3.61 29.84 -10.72
CA PRO A 155 -4.91 30.50 -10.51
C PRO A 155 -5.50 31.15 -11.77
N HIS A 156 -4.71 31.30 -12.84
CA HIS A 156 -5.17 31.87 -14.12
C HIS A 156 -5.64 30.81 -15.14
N CYS A 157 -5.62 29.53 -14.81
CA CYS A 157 -6.09 28.47 -15.71
C CYS A 157 -7.54 28.05 -15.44
N SER A 158 -8.30 28.81 -14.63
CA SER A 158 -9.71 28.61 -14.38
C SER A 158 -10.51 29.43 -15.38
N ASP A 159 -11.21 28.74 -16.29
CA ASP A 159 -12.34 29.23 -17.11
C ASP A 159 -12.11 30.20 -18.27
N GLU A 160 -11.03 30.15 -19.00
CA GLU A 160 -11.16 30.47 -20.40
C GLU A 160 -11.47 29.19 -21.20
N THR A 161 -12.75 28.92 -21.38
CA THR A 161 -13.22 28.09 -22.49
C THR A 161 -12.81 28.82 -23.77
N LEU A 162 -11.60 28.48 -24.26
CA LEU A 162 -11.21 28.81 -25.63
C LEU A 162 -12.22 28.15 -26.55
N THR A 163 -13.19 28.93 -27.02
CA THR A 163 -14.13 28.49 -28.04
C THR A 163 -13.38 28.39 -29.35
N LEU A 164 -13.65 27.36 -30.12
CA LEU A 164 -13.06 27.09 -31.43
C LEU A 164 -13.00 28.29 -32.42
N PRO A 165 -13.87 29.31 -32.34
CA PRO A 165 -13.77 30.51 -33.18
C PRO A 165 -12.51 31.37 -32.91
N ASP A 166 -11.95 31.36 -31.69
CA ASP A 166 -10.80 32.23 -31.36
C ASP A 166 -9.45 31.70 -31.91
N LEU A 167 -9.45 30.47 -32.42
CA LEU A 167 -8.28 29.84 -33.05
C LEU A 167 -8.24 29.95 -34.57
N MET A 168 -9.32 30.41 -35.20
CA MET A 168 -9.43 30.56 -36.64
C MET A 168 -9.52 32.04 -37.01
N GLY A 169 -8.48 32.80 -36.72
CA GLY A 169 -8.25 34.12 -37.33
C GLY A 169 -7.90 33.97 -38.81
N TRP A 170 -8.95 33.84 -39.62
CA TRP A 170 -8.88 34.02 -41.04
C TRP A 170 -9.44 35.42 -41.30
N ASP A 171 -8.61 36.42 -41.28
CA ASP A 171 -8.90 37.73 -41.87
C ASP A 171 -8.55 37.66 -43.35
N ASP A 172 -9.52 38.06 -44.19
CA ASP A 172 -9.43 38.22 -45.63
C ASP A 172 -8.43 39.28 -46.07
#